data_ba8bed14de8cfd233984a448709a7b20
#
_entry.id   ba8bed14de8cfd233984a448709a7b20
#
_cell.length_a   1.000
_cell.length_b   1.000
_cell.length_c   1.000
_cell.angle_alpha   90.00
_cell.angle_beta   90.00
_cell.angle_gamma   90.00
#
_symmetry.space_group_name_H-M   'P 1'
#
loop_
_entity.id
_entity.type
_entity.pdbx_description
1 polymer ?
#
loop_
_entity_poly.entity_id
_entity_poly.type
_entity_poly.pdbx_seq_one_letter_code
_entity_poly.pdbx_strand_id
1 'polypeptide(L)'
;MGLDHRLVSSKRGTVIEWRKANQIHGWFDHQLGGVKNITRYPVKIKQLEFLLDDCIRVKEDLIAGGMKNFEQVTESGIKDGEHYEKKEMVPMFVNVTLAKELLPPTPGFFFGGYEFDEWYLKQIDETIEKLMEILSTKQKGERFYYDAWW
;
A
#
# COMPACT_ATOMS: atom_id res chain seq x y z
N MET A 1 -6.38 -16.78 -0.29
CA MET A 1 -7.11 -15.62 -0.85
C MET A 1 -6.66 -14.36 -0.18
N GLY A 2 -6.78 -13.26 -0.85
CA GLY A 2 -6.34 -11.96 -0.39
C GLY A 2 -5.88 -11.11 -1.57
N LEU A 3 -5.58 -9.85 -1.31
CA LEU A 3 -5.07 -8.96 -2.34
C LEU A 3 -3.61 -9.29 -2.65
N ASP A 4 -3.37 -9.83 -3.83
CA ASP A 4 -2.06 -9.99 -4.42
C ASP A 4 -2.00 -9.13 -5.67
N HIS A 5 -0.95 -8.34 -5.84
CA HIS A 5 -0.81 -7.46 -6.98
C HIS A 5 0.66 -7.28 -7.38
N ARG A 6 0.86 -6.87 -8.62
CA ARG A 6 2.21 -6.81 -9.17
C ARG A 6 2.36 -5.78 -10.27
N LEU A 7 3.59 -5.34 -10.43
CA LEU A 7 4.04 -4.59 -11.59
C LEU A 7 4.87 -5.52 -12.48
N VAL A 8 4.53 -5.59 -13.74
CA VAL A 8 5.15 -6.48 -14.73
C VAL A 8 5.82 -5.65 -15.81
N SER A 9 7.06 -6.00 -16.13
CA SER A 9 7.81 -5.41 -17.22
C SER A 9 7.74 -6.29 -18.47
N SER A 10 7.60 -5.67 -19.64
CA SER A 10 7.64 -6.37 -20.93
C SER A 10 8.98 -7.06 -21.21
N LYS A 11 10.06 -6.67 -20.52
CA LYS A 11 11.42 -7.17 -20.73
C LYS A 11 11.96 -8.04 -19.59
N ARG A 12 11.43 -7.86 -18.36
CA ARG A 12 11.97 -8.49 -17.14
C ARG A 12 10.98 -9.37 -16.40
N GLY A 13 9.72 -9.44 -16.85
CA GLY A 13 8.67 -10.11 -16.12
C GLY A 13 8.22 -9.31 -14.89
N THR A 14 7.83 -9.99 -13.82
CA THR A 14 7.41 -9.34 -12.58
C THR A 14 8.58 -8.61 -11.93
N VAL A 15 8.44 -7.31 -11.74
CA VAL A 15 9.48 -6.45 -11.14
C VAL A 15 9.14 -5.99 -9.74
N ILE A 16 7.86 -5.92 -9.38
CA ILE A 16 7.40 -5.70 -8.00
C ILE A 16 6.23 -6.63 -7.73
N GLU A 17 6.26 -7.25 -6.55
CA GLU A 17 5.12 -7.97 -6.00
C GLU A 17 4.71 -7.35 -4.69
N TRP A 18 3.40 -7.13 -4.52
CA TRP A 18 2.82 -6.68 -3.26
C TRP A 18 1.81 -7.69 -2.77
N ARG A 19 1.71 -7.82 -1.48
CA ARG A 19 0.67 -8.59 -0.84
C ARG A 19 -0.05 -7.74 0.18
N LYS A 20 -1.35 -7.56 -0.02
CA LYS A 20 -2.21 -6.77 0.88
C LYS A 20 -1.76 -5.32 1.09
N ALA A 21 -0.97 -4.77 0.19
CA ALA A 21 -0.61 -3.35 0.20
C ALA A 21 -1.74 -2.53 -0.41
N ASN A 22 -2.85 -2.42 0.32
CA ASN A 22 -4.08 -1.84 -0.20
C ASN A 22 -3.97 -0.33 -0.51
N GLN A 23 -3.06 0.39 0.15
CA GLN A 23 -2.77 1.80 -0.16
C GLN A 23 -2.12 1.94 -1.55
N ILE A 24 -1.29 0.99 -1.95
CA ILE A 24 -0.68 0.98 -3.28
C ILE A 24 -1.71 0.57 -4.33
N HIS A 25 -2.49 -0.47 -4.04
CA HIS A 25 -3.58 -0.88 -4.93
C HIS A 25 -4.60 0.25 -5.17
N GLY A 26 -4.99 0.95 -4.13
CA GLY A 26 -5.90 2.08 -4.24
C GLY A 26 -5.34 3.20 -5.09
N TRP A 27 -4.03 3.45 -5.00
CA TRP A 27 -3.36 4.42 -5.86
C TRP A 27 -3.48 4.03 -7.34
N PHE A 28 -3.19 2.77 -7.69
CA PHE A 28 -3.35 2.29 -9.07
C PHE A 28 -4.79 2.30 -9.52
N ASP A 29 -5.72 1.90 -8.66
CA ASP A 29 -7.15 1.93 -8.95
C ASP A 29 -7.62 3.35 -9.35
N HIS A 30 -7.19 4.34 -8.60
CA HIS A 30 -7.49 5.74 -8.90
C HIS A 30 -6.82 6.21 -10.19
N GLN A 31 -5.53 5.95 -10.36
CA GLN A 31 -4.76 6.40 -11.53
C GLN A 31 -5.17 5.75 -12.84
N LEU A 32 -5.66 4.52 -12.78
CA LEU A 32 -6.03 3.74 -13.96
C LEU A 32 -7.54 3.79 -14.27
N GLY A 33 -8.29 4.56 -13.49
CA GLY A 33 -9.73 4.72 -13.70
C GLY A 33 -10.57 3.51 -13.28
N GLY A 34 -10.07 2.73 -12.34
CA GLY A 34 -10.70 1.53 -11.81
C GLY A 34 -9.99 0.26 -12.27
N VAL A 35 -9.56 -0.57 -11.30
CA VAL A 35 -8.89 -1.85 -11.56
C VAL A 35 -9.84 -3.00 -11.28
N LYS A 36 -10.08 -3.82 -12.30
CA LYS A 36 -10.88 -5.03 -12.17
C LYS A 36 -10.01 -6.21 -11.76
N ASN A 37 -10.62 -7.15 -11.04
CA ASN A 37 -9.97 -8.38 -10.63
C ASN A 37 -9.43 -9.16 -11.85
N ILE A 38 -8.20 -9.63 -11.77
CA ILE A 38 -7.53 -10.46 -12.79
C ILE A 38 -7.45 -9.77 -14.17
N THR A 39 -7.31 -8.46 -14.19
CA THR A 39 -7.19 -7.68 -15.43
C THR A 39 -5.89 -6.90 -15.43
N ARG A 40 -5.20 -6.88 -16.56
CA ARG A 40 -3.92 -6.19 -16.72
C ARG A 40 -4.11 -4.82 -17.35
N TYR A 41 -3.43 -3.82 -16.79
CA TYR A 41 -3.51 -2.43 -17.24
C TYR A 41 -2.13 -1.89 -17.58
N PRO A 42 -1.96 -1.18 -18.71
CA PRO A 42 -0.69 -0.52 -19.00
C PRO A 42 -0.46 0.64 -18.03
N VAL A 43 0.79 0.78 -17.60
CA VAL A 43 1.22 1.85 -16.69
C VAL A 43 2.33 2.65 -17.35
N LYS A 44 2.15 3.96 -17.42
CA LYS A 44 3.14 4.86 -18.01
C LYS A 44 4.29 5.11 -17.03
N ILE A 45 5.48 5.37 -17.57
CA ILE A 45 6.66 5.73 -16.77
C ILE A 45 6.37 6.93 -15.88
N LYS A 46 5.69 7.94 -16.38
CA LYS A 46 5.30 9.11 -15.59
C LYS A 46 4.42 8.77 -14.41
N GLN A 47 3.57 7.75 -14.55
CA GLN A 47 2.74 7.27 -13.43
C GLN A 47 3.61 6.59 -12.36
N LEU A 48 4.63 5.83 -12.76
CA LEU A 48 5.56 5.22 -11.81
C LEU A 48 6.40 6.26 -11.08
N GLU A 49 6.86 7.29 -11.78
CA GLU A 49 7.57 8.43 -11.19
C GLU A 49 6.67 9.17 -10.20
N PHE A 50 5.40 9.35 -10.53
CA PHE A 50 4.39 9.97 -9.67
C PHE A 50 4.13 9.14 -8.41
N LEU A 51 4.00 7.82 -8.55
CA LEU A 51 3.86 6.93 -7.38
C LEU A 51 5.08 7.01 -6.47
N LEU A 52 6.27 7.02 -7.04
CA LEU A 52 7.51 7.15 -6.27
C LEU A 52 7.52 8.46 -5.49
N ASP A 53 7.16 9.57 -6.12
CA ASP A 53 7.09 10.87 -5.46
C ASP A 53 6.08 10.88 -4.32
N ASP A 54 4.89 10.36 -4.53
CA ASP A 54 3.86 10.25 -3.50
C ASP A 54 4.33 9.39 -2.32
N CYS A 55 4.98 8.25 -2.59
CA CYS A 55 5.53 7.40 -1.55
C CYS A 55 6.61 8.10 -0.72
N ILE A 56 7.52 8.82 -1.36
CA ILE A 56 8.58 9.57 -0.67
C ILE A 56 7.99 10.67 0.21
N ARG A 57 7.04 11.43 -0.31
CA ARG A 57 6.38 12.51 0.44
C ARG A 57 5.63 11.99 1.66
N VAL A 58 4.90 10.91 1.51
CA VAL A 58 4.19 10.27 2.62
C VAL A 58 5.16 9.74 3.68
N LYS A 59 6.23 9.07 3.26
CA LYS A 59 7.26 8.57 4.17
C LYS A 59 7.89 9.69 4.99
N GLU A 60 8.33 10.76 4.34
CA GLU A 60 8.96 11.90 5.02
C GLU A 60 8.02 12.54 6.04
N ASP A 61 6.74 12.68 5.69
CA ASP A 61 5.72 13.26 6.56
C ASP A 61 5.43 12.37 7.78
N LEU A 62 5.32 11.07 7.57
CA LEU A 62 5.10 10.10 8.65
C LEU A 62 6.26 10.10 9.65
N ILE A 63 7.49 10.07 9.15
CA ILE A 63 8.70 10.06 9.99
C ILE A 63 8.83 11.36 10.77
N ALA A 64 8.57 12.50 10.14
CA ALA A 64 8.64 13.80 10.80
C ALA A 64 7.64 13.94 11.96
N GLY A 65 6.46 13.37 11.83
CA GLY A 65 5.43 13.39 12.86
C GLY A 65 5.66 12.39 14.00
N GLY A 66 6.42 11.33 13.72
CA GLY A 66 6.71 10.29 14.70
C GLY A 66 5.52 9.38 15.02
N MET A 67 5.74 8.51 16.00
CA MET A 67 4.75 7.51 16.44
C MET A 67 4.35 7.73 17.88
N LYS A 68 3.15 7.29 18.23
CA LYS A 68 2.64 7.18 19.60
C LYS A 68 1.91 5.85 19.75
N ASN A 69 1.76 5.41 21.01
CA ASN A 69 0.91 4.27 21.30
C ASN A 69 -0.54 4.70 21.38
N PHE A 70 -1.39 3.98 20.68
CA PHE A 70 -2.85 4.17 20.66
C PHE A 70 -3.51 2.91 21.23
N GLU A 71 -4.61 3.09 21.93
CA GLU A 71 -5.42 1.99 22.41
C GLU A 71 -6.20 1.39 21.24
N GLN A 72 -6.07 0.08 21.05
CA GLN A 72 -6.77 -0.65 19.99
C GLN A 72 -7.46 -1.87 20.57
N VAL A 73 -8.69 -2.12 20.13
CA VAL A 73 -9.41 -3.36 20.45
C VAL A 73 -8.85 -4.48 19.59
N THR A 74 -8.19 -5.45 20.22
CA THR A 74 -7.57 -6.58 19.52
C THR A 74 -8.46 -7.81 19.51
N GLU A 75 -9.38 -7.89 20.45
CA GLU A 75 -10.34 -8.98 20.57
C GLU A 75 -11.63 -8.47 21.21
N SER A 76 -12.75 -8.89 20.68
CA SER A 76 -14.05 -8.62 21.28
C SER A 76 -14.96 -9.84 21.13
N GLY A 77 -15.87 -10.00 22.06
CA GLY A 77 -16.78 -11.13 22.02
C GLY A 77 -17.76 -11.15 23.18
N ILE A 78 -18.39 -12.29 23.35
CA ILE A 78 -19.31 -12.54 24.45
C ILE A 78 -18.80 -13.75 25.23
N LYS A 79 -18.62 -13.59 26.54
CA LYS A 79 -18.21 -14.66 27.45
C LYS A 79 -19.12 -14.65 28.66
N ASP A 80 -19.69 -15.79 28.98
CA ASP A 80 -20.65 -15.96 30.09
C ASP A 80 -21.85 -14.98 30.01
N GLY A 81 -22.30 -14.67 28.78
CA GLY A 81 -23.42 -13.76 28.53
C GLY A 81 -23.08 -12.27 28.60
N GLU A 82 -21.80 -11.93 28.83
CA GLU A 82 -21.32 -10.55 28.92
C GLU A 82 -20.39 -10.21 27.75
N HIS A 83 -20.51 -8.99 27.26
CA HIS A 83 -19.57 -8.45 26.28
C HIS A 83 -18.22 -8.18 26.92
N TYR A 84 -17.16 -8.57 26.22
CA TYR A 84 -15.80 -8.21 26.61
C TYR A 84 -15.02 -7.63 25.43
N GLU A 85 -14.06 -6.80 25.75
CA GLU A 85 -13.11 -6.26 24.80
C GLU A 85 -11.70 -6.39 25.37
N LYS A 86 -10.79 -6.88 24.54
CA LYS A 86 -9.36 -6.86 24.84
C LYS A 86 -8.74 -5.68 24.13
N LYS A 87 -8.07 -4.82 24.88
CA LYS A 87 -7.43 -3.61 24.36
C LYS A 87 -5.93 -3.71 24.55
N GLU A 88 -5.20 -3.32 23.51
CA GLU A 88 -3.74 -3.26 23.55
C GLU A 88 -3.28 -1.90 23.06
N MET A 89 -2.10 -1.47 23.55
CA MET A 89 -1.46 -0.25 23.07
C MET A 89 -0.63 -0.61 21.84
N VAL A 90 -0.95 0.00 20.71
CA VAL A 90 -0.29 -0.27 19.42
C VAL A 90 0.37 1.02 18.93
N PRO A 91 1.66 0.97 18.54
CA PRO A 91 2.32 2.15 17.99
C PRO A 91 1.80 2.45 16.58
N MET A 92 1.37 3.70 16.36
CA MET A 92 0.91 4.20 15.08
C MET A 92 1.44 5.61 14.83
N PHE A 93 1.51 6.00 13.57
CA PHE A 93 1.94 7.34 13.19
C PHE A 93 0.92 8.39 13.61
N VAL A 94 1.43 9.52 14.11
CA VAL A 94 0.59 10.61 14.63
C VAL A 94 0.08 11.50 13.51
N ASN A 95 0.98 11.89 12.57
CA ASN A 95 0.63 12.76 11.47
C ASN A 95 0.37 11.92 10.21
N VAL A 96 -0.90 11.71 9.90
CA VAL A 96 -1.34 10.87 8.78
C VAL A 96 -2.13 11.66 7.73
N THR A 97 -2.11 12.98 7.80
CA THR A 97 -2.89 13.83 6.89
C THR A 97 -2.51 13.60 5.44
N LEU A 98 -1.21 13.65 5.13
CA LEU A 98 -0.73 13.44 3.75
C LEU A 98 -0.90 11.97 3.31
N ALA A 99 -0.70 11.02 4.21
CA ALA A 99 -0.93 9.60 3.93
C ALA A 99 -2.39 9.34 3.55
N LYS A 100 -3.34 9.93 4.26
CA LYS A 100 -4.77 9.84 3.93
C LYS A 100 -5.13 10.49 2.59
N GLU A 101 -4.41 11.53 2.22
CA GLU A 101 -4.64 12.24 0.96
C GLU A 101 -4.07 11.49 -0.24
N LEU A 102 -2.82 11.04 -0.16
CA LEU A 102 -2.08 10.49 -1.30
C LEU A 102 -2.15 8.96 -1.39
N LEU A 103 -2.09 8.28 -0.27
CA LEU A 103 -2.04 6.81 -0.21
C LEU A 103 -2.98 6.28 0.88
N PRO A 104 -4.28 6.58 0.80
CA PRO A 104 -5.22 6.09 1.80
C PRO A 104 -5.34 4.56 1.77
N PRO A 105 -5.52 3.92 2.93
CA PRO A 105 -5.89 2.50 2.96
C PRO A 105 -7.18 2.28 2.19
N THR A 106 -7.20 1.23 1.37
CA THR A 106 -8.33 0.92 0.51
C THR A 106 -9.09 -0.28 1.06
N PRO A 107 -10.40 -0.13 1.38
CA PRO A 107 -11.20 -1.25 1.86
C PRO A 107 -11.44 -2.28 0.76
N GLY A 108 -11.48 -3.54 1.15
CA GLY A 108 -11.76 -4.64 0.26
C GLY A 108 -11.70 -5.96 1.01
N PHE A 109 -12.32 -6.97 0.42
CA PHE A 109 -12.37 -8.30 1.01
C PHE A 109 -10.95 -8.89 1.04
N PHE A 110 -10.43 -9.19 2.22
CA PHE A 110 -9.07 -9.71 2.43
C PHE A 110 -7.94 -8.77 1.98
N PHE A 111 -8.18 -7.46 1.95
CA PHE A 111 -7.18 -6.47 1.52
C PHE A 111 -6.14 -6.13 2.61
N GLY A 112 -6.30 -6.63 3.82
CA GLY A 112 -5.41 -6.35 4.94
C GLY A 112 -5.89 -5.22 5.83
N GLY A 113 -5.02 -4.70 6.69
CA GLY A 113 -5.35 -3.67 7.66
C GLY A 113 -5.45 -2.27 7.09
N TYR A 114 -6.02 -1.37 7.87
CA TYR A 114 -6.25 0.02 7.50
C TYR A 114 -5.52 1.01 8.42
N GLU A 115 -4.69 0.50 9.30
CA GLU A 115 -3.96 1.30 10.28
C GLU A 115 -2.69 1.90 9.66
N PHE A 116 -2.32 3.10 10.13
CA PHE A 116 -1.07 3.76 9.76
C PHE A 116 0.02 3.37 10.77
N ASP A 117 0.48 2.13 10.68
CA ASP A 117 1.48 1.52 11.56
C ASP A 117 2.82 1.29 10.84
N GLU A 118 3.71 0.58 11.50
CA GLU A 118 5.02 0.23 10.91
C GLU A 118 4.89 -0.62 9.65
N TRP A 119 3.87 -1.47 9.57
CA TRP A 119 3.61 -2.29 8.39
C TRP A 119 3.24 -1.44 7.19
N TYR A 120 2.40 -0.41 7.39
CA TYR A 120 2.05 0.55 6.35
C TYR A 120 3.30 1.23 5.78
N LEU A 121 4.19 1.72 6.65
CA LEU A 121 5.43 2.36 6.22
C LEU A 121 6.38 1.36 5.54
N LYS A 122 6.47 0.14 6.03
CA LYS A 122 7.32 -0.90 5.43
C LYS A 122 6.94 -1.16 3.97
N GLN A 123 5.65 -1.25 3.67
CA GLN A 123 5.17 -1.45 2.32
C GLN A 123 5.50 -0.25 1.41
N ILE A 124 5.44 0.96 1.94
CA ILE A 124 5.85 2.17 1.23
C ILE A 124 7.36 2.17 0.97
N ASP A 125 8.17 1.83 1.97
CA ASP A 125 9.62 1.74 1.83
C ASP A 125 10.04 0.74 0.77
N GLU A 126 9.48 -0.44 0.77
CA GLU A 126 9.75 -1.47 -0.22
C GLU A 126 9.37 -1.01 -1.63
N THR A 127 8.26 -0.29 -1.75
CA THR A 127 7.81 0.29 -3.02
C THR A 127 8.79 1.35 -3.52
N ILE A 128 9.27 2.22 -2.64
CA ILE A 128 10.28 3.25 -2.98
C ILE A 128 11.55 2.59 -3.51
N GLU A 129 12.11 1.61 -2.79
CA GLU A 129 13.32 0.90 -3.19
C GLU A 129 13.17 0.27 -4.58
N LYS A 130 12.09 -0.46 -4.79
CA LYS A 130 11.84 -1.15 -6.05
C LYS A 130 11.63 -0.18 -7.21
N LEU A 131 10.87 0.89 -7.01
CA LEU A 131 10.66 1.90 -8.05
C LEU A 131 11.94 2.63 -8.41
N MET A 132 12.77 2.98 -7.44
CA MET A 132 14.08 3.60 -7.70
C MET A 132 14.98 2.69 -8.54
N GLU A 133 15.04 1.41 -8.21
CA GLU A 133 15.79 0.41 -8.96
C GLU A 133 15.27 0.29 -10.41
N ILE A 134 13.96 0.12 -10.57
CA ILE A 134 13.33 -0.06 -11.88
C ILE A 134 13.54 1.16 -12.77
N LEU A 135 13.32 2.36 -12.25
CA LEU A 135 13.44 3.59 -13.02
C LEU A 135 14.89 3.91 -13.39
N SER A 136 15.85 3.54 -12.53
CA SER A 136 17.28 3.73 -12.80
C SER A 136 17.85 2.73 -13.81
N THR A 137 17.22 1.56 -13.94
CA THR A 137 17.66 0.47 -14.84
C THR A 137 16.76 0.28 -16.04
N LYS A 138 15.81 1.17 -16.25
CA LYS A 138 14.84 1.08 -17.32
C LYS A 138 15.52 0.98 -18.69
N GLN A 139 15.05 0.03 -19.51
CA GLN A 139 15.56 -0.19 -20.86
C GLN A 139 14.72 0.55 -21.90
N LYS A 140 15.32 0.86 -23.04
CA LYS A 140 14.61 1.46 -24.18
C LYS A 140 13.50 0.53 -24.66
N GLY A 141 12.27 1.07 -24.78
CA GLY A 141 11.10 0.31 -25.23
C GLY A 141 10.47 -0.58 -24.16
N GLU A 142 10.98 -0.55 -22.95
CA GLU A 142 10.39 -1.30 -21.84
C GLU A 142 9.02 -0.71 -21.45
N ARG A 143 8.03 -1.58 -21.33
CA ARG A 143 6.66 -1.22 -20.94
C ARG A 143 6.29 -1.89 -19.64
N PHE A 144 5.43 -1.24 -18.86
CA PHE A 144 5.00 -1.72 -17.56
C PHE A 144 3.49 -1.92 -17.51
N TYR A 145 3.08 -2.90 -16.74
CA TYR A 145 1.68 -3.29 -16.56
C TYR A 145 1.40 -3.57 -15.09
N TYR A 146 0.21 -3.21 -14.65
CA TYR A 146 -0.27 -3.52 -13.32
C TYR A 146 -1.41 -4.52 -13.40
N ASP A 147 -1.36 -5.57 -12.59
CA ASP A 147 -2.49 -6.46 -12.38
C ASP A 147 -2.63 -6.84 -10.90
N ALA A 148 -3.86 -7.15 -10.50
CA ALA A 148 -4.20 -7.51 -9.14
C ALA A 148 -5.26 -8.61 -9.15
N TRP A 149 -5.24 -9.43 -8.13
CA TRP A 149 -6.27 -10.43 -7.93
C TRP A 149 -6.57 -10.56 -6.43
N TRP A 150 -7.82 -10.79 -6.14
CA TRP A 150 -8.31 -10.94 -4.78
C TRP A 150 -9.51 -11.88 -4.70
#